data_6aba43206f6b165d894e885d2aac22af
#
_entry.id   6aba43206f6b165d894e885d2aac22af
#
_cell.length_a   1.000
_cell.length_b   1.000
_cell.length_c   1.000
_cell.angle_alpha   90.00
_cell.angle_beta   90.00
_cell.angle_gamma   90.00
#
_symmetry.space_group_name_H-M   'P 1'
#
loop_
_entity.id
_entity.type
_entity.pdbx_description
1 polymer ?
#
loop_
_entity_poly.entity_id
_entity_poly.type
_entity_poly.pdbx_seq_one_letter_code
_entity_poly.pdbx_strand_id
1 'polypeptide(L)'
;MGRSRGFWEYFYPRLQGIFAEQLSGVPLAVFHRAINKVARSLIRTDADELTYNLHIMLRFNLELKMLEGQLCVRDLPEVWHAAMRSDLGIAPSDDRDGCLQDAHWYSGYIGGRFQSYAIGNILSAQFYAAALKAHHDIPRLITNGEFGTLHTWLRDNLYRHGSKFAPNDLIERATGAAMNMGPYLDYLHEKYGALYGLPSNMLDRGRDLAAARHGNQRPSSD
;
A
#
# COMPACT_ATOMS: atom_id res chain seq x y z
N MET A 1 -10.21 -0.27 2.15
CA MET A 1 -11.58 -0.03 2.63
C MET A 1 -11.59 0.90 3.84
N GLY A 2 -10.99 0.60 4.98
CA GLY A 2 -11.06 1.38 6.23
C GLY A 2 -10.55 2.84 6.18
N ARG A 3 -9.88 3.25 5.12
CA ARG A 3 -9.49 4.65 4.86
C ARG A 3 -10.30 5.29 3.71
N SER A 4 -11.32 4.61 3.17
CA SER A 4 -12.16 5.16 2.12
C SER A 4 -13.26 6.05 2.67
N ARG A 5 -13.68 7.04 1.89
CA ARG A 5 -14.76 7.95 2.27
C ARG A 5 -16.09 7.21 2.44
N GLY A 6 -16.46 6.34 1.50
CA GLY A 6 -17.72 5.60 1.56
C GLY A 6 -17.86 4.71 2.80
N PHE A 7 -16.77 4.08 3.26
CA PHE A 7 -16.77 3.35 4.53
C PHE A 7 -17.14 4.26 5.71
N TRP A 8 -16.55 5.45 5.77
CA TRP A 8 -16.78 6.40 6.86
C TRP A 8 -18.11 7.15 6.73
N GLU A 9 -18.71 7.26 5.55
CA GLU A 9 -20.08 7.78 5.41
C GLU A 9 -21.07 6.94 6.21
N TYR A 10 -20.86 5.63 6.28
CA TYR A 10 -21.68 4.72 7.07
C TYR A 10 -21.28 4.68 8.55
N PHE A 11 -19.99 4.51 8.86
CA PHE A 11 -19.55 4.25 10.23
C PHE A 11 -19.26 5.51 11.05
N TYR A 12 -19.06 6.66 10.45
CA TYR A 12 -18.67 7.86 11.17
C TYR A 12 -19.70 8.37 12.19
N PRO A 13 -21.03 8.38 11.93
CA PRO A 13 -22.02 8.74 12.92
C PRO A 13 -21.94 7.85 14.17
N ARG A 14 -21.70 6.56 13.99
CA ARG A 14 -21.52 5.62 15.10
C ARG A 14 -20.23 5.90 15.89
N LEU A 15 -19.14 6.20 15.20
CA LEU A 15 -17.87 6.57 15.81
C LEU A 15 -18.02 7.87 16.62
N GLN A 16 -18.72 8.88 16.08
CA GLN A 16 -19.02 10.13 16.79
C GLN A 16 -19.85 9.89 18.05
N GLY A 17 -20.80 8.95 18.01
CA GLY A 17 -21.59 8.59 19.19
C GLY A 17 -20.77 7.94 20.31
N ILE A 18 -19.75 7.14 19.94
CA ILE A 18 -18.86 6.47 20.91
C ILE A 18 -17.84 7.46 21.49
N PHE A 19 -17.29 8.37 20.64
CA PHE A 19 -16.27 9.34 21.01
C PHE A 19 -16.83 10.78 20.91
N ALA A 20 -18.00 11.00 21.53
CA ALA A 20 -18.73 12.26 21.38
C ALA A 20 -17.94 13.48 21.86
N GLU A 21 -17.19 13.35 22.93
CA GLU A 21 -16.36 14.42 23.49
C GLU A 21 -15.28 14.90 22.49
N GLN A 22 -14.68 13.96 21.74
CA GLN A 22 -13.58 14.25 20.80
C GLN A 22 -14.06 14.55 19.37
N LEU A 23 -15.19 13.99 18.96
CA LEU A 23 -15.58 13.96 17.54
C LEU A 23 -16.91 14.63 17.20
N SER A 24 -17.77 14.99 18.19
CA SER A 24 -19.10 15.54 17.89
C SER A 24 -19.06 16.81 17.04
N GLY A 25 -18.05 17.65 17.21
CA GLY A 25 -17.85 18.88 16.43
C GLY A 25 -17.00 18.71 15.16
N VAL A 26 -16.56 17.47 14.83
CA VAL A 26 -15.65 17.23 13.71
C VAL A 26 -16.45 16.74 12.49
N PRO A 27 -16.50 17.52 11.38
CA PRO A 27 -17.15 17.06 10.16
C PRO A 27 -16.44 15.84 9.54
N LEU A 28 -17.21 14.95 8.89
CA LEU A 28 -16.65 13.77 8.18
C LEU A 28 -15.52 14.15 7.22
N ALA A 29 -15.62 15.24 6.50
CA ALA A 29 -14.58 15.66 5.55
C ALA A 29 -13.25 15.98 6.25
N VAL A 30 -13.29 16.57 7.44
CA VAL A 30 -12.10 16.87 8.27
C VAL A 30 -11.51 15.56 8.80
N PHE A 31 -12.34 14.69 9.35
CA PHE A 31 -11.91 13.37 9.83
C PHE A 31 -11.29 12.54 8.70
N HIS A 32 -11.94 12.45 7.54
CA HIS A 32 -11.45 11.70 6.39
C HIS A 32 -10.10 12.24 5.89
N ARG A 33 -9.93 13.56 5.88
CA ARG A 33 -8.64 14.18 5.54
C ARG A 33 -7.56 13.85 6.57
N ALA A 34 -7.89 13.85 7.85
CA ALA A 34 -6.96 13.57 8.94
C ALA A 34 -6.43 12.13 8.89
N ILE A 35 -7.31 11.13 8.72
CA ILE A 35 -6.90 9.71 8.65
C ILE A 35 -6.15 9.35 7.36
N ASN A 36 -6.19 10.21 6.36
CA ASN A 36 -5.48 10.06 5.09
C ASN A 36 -4.37 11.11 4.91
N LYS A 37 -3.96 11.78 5.99
CA LYS A 37 -2.86 12.73 5.94
C LYS A 37 -1.58 12.03 5.49
N VAL A 38 -0.93 12.55 4.48
CA VAL A 38 0.41 12.10 4.05
C VAL A 38 1.46 12.83 4.88
N ALA A 39 2.31 12.07 5.55
CA ALA A 39 3.41 12.61 6.35
C ALA A 39 4.57 11.62 6.36
N ARG A 40 5.77 12.13 6.17
CA ARG A 40 6.97 11.32 6.33
C ARG A 40 7.11 10.90 7.78
N SER A 41 7.26 9.62 8.04
CA SER A 41 7.44 9.05 9.38
C SER A 41 8.68 8.17 9.44
N LEU A 42 9.24 7.99 10.63
CA LEU A 42 10.37 7.07 10.85
C LEU A 42 9.88 5.62 10.93
N ILE A 43 8.73 5.41 11.55
CA ILE A 43 8.21 4.09 11.90
C ILE A 43 7.28 3.57 10.80
N ARG A 44 7.58 2.38 10.28
CA ARG A 44 6.81 1.76 9.19
C ARG A 44 5.34 1.55 9.53
N THR A 45 5.04 1.09 10.73
CA THR A 45 3.66 0.80 11.16
C THR A 45 2.82 2.05 11.32
N ASP A 46 3.44 3.21 11.47
CA ASP A 46 2.79 4.51 11.61
C ASP A 46 2.70 5.26 10.27
N ALA A 47 3.33 4.71 9.22
CA ALA A 47 3.33 5.31 7.89
C ALA A 47 1.92 5.40 7.31
N ASP A 48 1.67 6.46 6.58
CA ASP A 48 0.45 6.60 5.79
C ASP A 48 0.45 5.65 4.58
N GLU A 49 -0.71 5.53 3.94
CA GLU A 49 -0.90 4.59 2.82
C GLU A 49 -0.01 4.89 1.61
N LEU A 50 0.33 6.16 1.36
CA LEU A 50 1.16 6.56 0.23
C LEU A 50 2.64 6.26 0.47
N THR A 51 3.16 6.58 1.68
CA THR A 51 4.58 6.42 2.01
C THR A 51 4.92 5.01 2.52
N TYR A 52 3.93 4.20 2.90
CA TYR A 52 4.16 2.85 3.44
C TYR A 52 5.02 1.97 2.55
N ASN A 53 4.77 1.95 1.24
CA ASN A 53 5.53 1.11 0.34
C ASN A 53 6.99 1.57 0.16
N LEU A 54 7.31 2.85 0.41
CA LEU A 54 8.70 3.31 0.43
C LEU A 54 9.48 2.64 1.58
N HIS A 55 8.83 2.51 2.75
CA HIS A 55 9.40 1.76 3.87
C HIS A 55 9.62 0.28 3.55
N ILE A 56 8.72 -0.35 2.79
CA ILE A 56 8.87 -1.73 2.36
C ILE A 56 10.02 -1.88 1.36
N MET A 57 10.09 -1.01 0.35
CA MET A 57 11.13 -1.04 -0.67
C MET A 57 12.52 -0.84 -0.07
N LEU A 58 12.66 0.11 0.86
CA LEU A 58 13.91 0.34 1.61
C LEU A 58 14.38 -0.95 2.30
N ARG A 59 13.50 -1.58 3.07
CA ARG A 59 13.84 -2.82 3.79
C ARG A 59 14.18 -3.96 2.85
N PHE A 60 13.40 -4.14 1.81
CA PHE A 60 13.64 -5.17 0.80
C PHE A 60 15.02 -4.99 0.13
N ASN A 61 15.35 -3.77 -0.27
CA ASN A 61 16.64 -3.49 -0.91
C ASN A 61 17.83 -3.75 0.02
N LEU A 62 17.70 -3.39 1.31
CA LEU A 62 18.75 -3.66 2.30
C LEU A 62 18.87 -5.16 2.61
N GLU A 63 17.73 -5.86 2.75
CA GLU A 63 17.68 -7.30 2.95
C GLU A 63 18.35 -8.05 1.79
N LEU A 64 18.04 -7.67 0.54
CA LEU A 64 18.64 -8.26 -0.65
C LEU A 64 20.16 -8.06 -0.65
N LYS A 65 20.64 -6.84 -0.38
CA LYS A 65 22.09 -6.56 -0.30
C LYS A 65 22.80 -7.38 0.77
N MET A 66 22.17 -7.63 1.92
CA MET A 66 22.74 -8.49 2.96
C MET A 66 22.80 -9.95 2.50
N LEU A 67 21.75 -10.47 1.88
CA LEU A 67 21.70 -11.83 1.37
C LEU A 67 22.71 -12.09 0.24
N GLU A 68 22.95 -11.08 -0.59
CA GLU A 68 23.95 -11.13 -1.67
C GLU A 68 25.39 -10.85 -1.19
N GLY A 69 25.59 -10.61 0.11
CA GLY A 69 26.91 -10.32 0.68
C GLY A 69 27.47 -8.93 0.33
N GLN A 70 26.62 -8.05 -0.20
CA GLN A 70 27.00 -6.66 -0.58
C GLN A 70 26.93 -5.69 0.60
N LEU A 71 26.29 -6.08 1.70
CA LEU A 71 26.14 -5.28 2.91
C LEU A 71 26.40 -6.14 4.15
N CYS A 72 27.37 -5.76 4.95
CA CYS A 72 27.59 -6.36 6.26
C CYS A 72 26.56 -5.85 7.27
N VAL A 73 26.11 -6.71 8.16
CA VAL A 73 25.13 -6.35 9.21
C VAL A 73 25.64 -5.21 10.10
N ARG A 74 26.96 -5.14 10.35
CA ARG A 74 27.58 -4.06 11.13
C ARG A 74 27.36 -2.68 10.50
N ASP A 75 27.30 -2.60 9.16
CA ASP A 75 27.19 -1.35 8.41
C ASP A 75 25.71 -0.98 8.15
N LEU A 76 24.77 -1.85 8.56
CA LEU A 76 23.33 -1.64 8.35
C LEU A 76 22.81 -0.31 8.92
N PRO A 77 23.17 0.14 10.14
CA PRO A 77 22.68 1.40 10.68
C PRO A 77 23.00 2.61 9.79
N GLU A 78 24.24 2.72 9.31
CA GLU A 78 24.67 3.83 8.46
C GLU A 78 23.93 3.83 7.12
N VAL A 79 23.87 2.66 6.47
CA VAL A 79 23.19 2.48 5.17
C VAL A 79 21.69 2.71 5.31
N TRP A 80 21.08 2.31 6.43
CA TRP A 80 19.69 2.61 6.75
C TRP A 80 19.44 4.12 6.82
N HIS A 81 20.27 4.86 7.57
CA HIS A 81 20.13 6.31 7.70
C HIS A 81 20.26 7.02 6.34
N ALA A 82 21.21 6.58 5.51
CA ALA A 82 21.38 7.11 4.16
C ALA A 82 20.15 6.83 3.28
N ALA A 83 19.62 5.62 3.31
CA ALA A 83 18.43 5.23 2.55
C ALA A 83 17.17 6.01 3.02
N MET A 84 16.96 6.17 4.33
CA MET A 84 15.86 6.96 4.87
C MET A 84 15.93 8.43 4.42
N ARG A 85 17.13 9.03 4.40
CA ARG A 85 17.31 10.40 3.86
C ARG A 85 17.01 10.47 2.38
N SER A 86 17.48 9.49 1.61
CA SER A 86 17.27 9.45 0.16
C SER A 86 15.79 9.28 -0.20
N ASP A 87 15.11 8.32 0.43
CA ASP A 87 13.78 7.89 0.00
C ASP A 87 12.65 8.67 0.68
N LEU A 88 12.86 9.07 1.95
CA LEU A 88 11.84 9.75 2.76
C LEU A 88 12.24 11.17 3.18
N GLY A 89 13.50 11.58 2.94
CA GLY A 89 14.00 12.91 3.30
C GLY A 89 14.10 13.15 4.82
N ILE A 90 14.11 12.09 5.61
CA ILE A 90 14.26 12.11 7.08
C ILE A 90 15.24 11.00 7.50
N ALA A 91 15.83 11.13 8.70
CA ALA A 91 16.64 10.07 9.27
C ALA A 91 16.37 9.96 10.77
N PRO A 92 16.40 8.73 11.34
CA PRO A 92 16.28 8.54 12.78
C PRO A 92 17.49 9.14 13.51
N SER A 93 17.29 9.48 14.80
CA SER A 93 18.36 9.96 15.68
C SER A 93 19.15 8.81 16.30
N ASP A 94 18.57 7.62 16.33
CA ASP A 94 19.16 6.40 16.89
C ASP A 94 18.68 5.16 16.14
N ASP A 95 19.31 4.01 16.43
CA ASP A 95 19.01 2.74 15.76
C ASP A 95 17.70 2.11 16.23
N ARG A 96 17.15 2.50 17.40
CA ARG A 96 15.87 2.00 17.90
C ARG A 96 14.73 2.44 16.97
N ASP A 97 14.74 3.72 16.57
CA ASP A 97 13.80 4.27 15.59
C ASP A 97 14.31 4.10 14.13
N GLY A 98 15.49 3.50 13.98
CA GLY A 98 16.14 3.13 12.74
C GLY A 98 15.97 1.66 12.37
N CYS A 99 17.08 0.98 12.11
CA CYS A 99 17.08 -0.40 11.63
C CYS A 99 16.58 -1.42 12.66
N LEU A 100 16.59 -1.10 13.95
CA LEU A 100 16.14 -2.01 15.02
C LEU A 100 14.64 -1.94 15.29
N GLN A 101 13.90 -1.03 14.68
CA GLN A 101 12.45 -0.88 14.89
C GLN A 101 11.64 -2.09 14.40
N ASP A 102 12.18 -2.88 13.48
CA ASP A 102 11.42 -3.91 12.78
C ASP A 102 11.91 -5.31 13.18
N ALA A 103 11.05 -6.06 13.87
CA ALA A 103 11.33 -7.39 14.35
C ALA A 103 11.58 -8.43 13.23
N HIS A 104 11.27 -8.13 11.98
CA HIS A 104 11.48 -9.04 10.86
C HIS A 104 12.95 -9.38 10.63
N TRP A 105 13.89 -8.51 11.04
CA TRP A 105 15.32 -8.76 10.94
C TRP A 105 15.82 -9.94 11.79
N TYR A 106 15.17 -10.20 12.93
CA TYR A 106 15.65 -11.15 13.94
C TYR A 106 14.56 -12.10 14.47
N SER A 107 13.38 -12.14 13.84
CA SER A 107 12.28 -13.05 14.24
C SER A 107 12.13 -14.23 13.27
N GLY A 108 13.22 -14.93 12.93
CA GLY A 108 13.21 -16.08 12.05
C GLY A 108 14.13 -15.93 10.85
N TYR A 109 13.71 -16.37 9.67
CA TYR A 109 14.54 -16.30 8.46
C TYR A 109 14.63 -14.88 7.91
N ILE A 110 15.83 -14.45 7.54
CA ILE A 110 16.05 -13.27 6.72
C ILE A 110 15.63 -13.61 5.29
N GLY A 111 14.91 -12.72 4.66
CA GLY A 111 14.51 -12.81 3.26
C GLY A 111 13.04 -13.18 3.05
N GLY A 112 12.42 -12.54 2.08
CA GLY A 112 11.11 -12.92 1.57
C GLY A 112 9.90 -12.39 2.33
N ARG A 113 10.04 -11.58 3.39
CA ARG A 113 8.90 -11.10 4.17
C ARG A 113 8.42 -9.71 3.76
N PHE A 114 9.32 -8.76 3.56
CA PHE A 114 8.95 -7.37 3.33
C PHE A 114 8.16 -7.14 2.05
N GLN A 115 8.57 -7.73 0.94
CA GLN A 115 7.89 -7.59 -0.34
C GLN A 115 6.44 -8.07 -0.30
N SER A 116 6.07 -9.03 0.56
CA SER A 116 4.72 -9.54 0.67
C SER A 116 3.70 -8.45 1.05
N TYR A 117 4.12 -7.44 1.81
CA TYR A 117 3.27 -6.30 2.18
C TYR A 117 2.95 -5.40 0.97
N ALA A 118 3.96 -5.09 0.15
CA ALA A 118 3.75 -4.30 -1.06
C ALA A 118 2.92 -5.07 -2.10
N ILE A 119 3.23 -6.36 -2.30
CA ILE A 119 2.45 -7.26 -3.17
C ILE A 119 0.99 -7.33 -2.70
N GLY A 120 0.75 -7.44 -1.39
CA GLY A 120 -0.59 -7.42 -0.82
C GLY A 120 -1.36 -6.14 -1.14
N ASN A 121 -0.71 -4.98 -1.07
CA ASN A 121 -1.31 -3.69 -1.43
C ASN A 121 -1.67 -3.63 -2.92
N ILE A 122 -0.76 -4.07 -3.80
CA ILE A 122 -0.97 -4.13 -5.26
C ILE A 122 -2.14 -5.05 -5.59
N LEU A 123 -2.13 -6.27 -5.07
CA LEU A 123 -3.17 -7.26 -5.33
C LEU A 123 -4.53 -6.84 -4.76
N SER A 124 -4.57 -6.19 -3.59
CA SER A 124 -5.83 -5.71 -3.02
C SER A 124 -6.54 -4.71 -3.95
N ALA A 125 -5.79 -3.81 -4.59
CA ALA A 125 -6.34 -2.87 -5.56
C ALA A 125 -6.76 -3.58 -6.86
N GLN A 126 -5.97 -4.52 -7.36
CA GLN A 126 -6.29 -5.28 -8.56
C GLN A 126 -7.55 -6.15 -8.37
N PHE A 127 -7.69 -6.84 -7.24
CA PHE A 127 -8.89 -7.60 -6.91
C PHE A 127 -10.12 -6.70 -6.74
N TYR A 128 -9.95 -5.55 -6.08
CA TYR A 128 -11.04 -4.60 -5.93
C TYR A 128 -11.50 -4.05 -7.28
N ALA A 129 -10.58 -3.70 -8.17
CA ALA A 129 -10.90 -3.27 -9.53
C ALA A 129 -11.66 -4.35 -10.32
N ALA A 130 -11.26 -5.63 -10.19
CA ALA A 130 -11.97 -6.75 -10.81
C ALA A 130 -13.38 -6.95 -10.21
N ALA A 131 -13.52 -6.79 -8.89
CA ALA A 131 -14.82 -6.84 -8.22
C ALA A 131 -15.74 -5.70 -8.69
N LEU A 132 -15.22 -4.47 -8.84
CA LEU A 132 -15.97 -3.32 -9.37
C LEU A 132 -16.41 -3.54 -10.82
N LYS A 133 -15.58 -4.18 -11.63
CA LYS A 133 -15.94 -4.52 -13.02
C LYS A 133 -17.10 -5.51 -13.08
N ALA A 134 -17.19 -6.43 -12.11
CA ALA A 134 -18.28 -7.39 -12.00
C ALA A 134 -19.55 -6.80 -11.33
N HIS A 135 -19.37 -5.87 -10.39
CA HIS A 135 -20.42 -5.29 -9.57
C HIS A 135 -20.17 -3.79 -9.37
N HIS A 136 -20.66 -2.97 -10.28
CA HIS A 136 -20.43 -1.51 -10.30
C HIS A 136 -21.02 -0.76 -9.10
N ASP A 137 -21.98 -1.35 -8.41
CA ASP A 137 -22.68 -0.77 -7.27
C ASP A 137 -21.96 -0.97 -5.93
N ILE A 138 -20.87 -1.73 -5.86
CA ILE A 138 -20.09 -1.95 -4.64
C ILE A 138 -19.78 -0.65 -3.87
N PRO A 139 -19.33 0.46 -4.49
CA PRO A 139 -19.08 1.70 -3.75
C PRO A 139 -20.31 2.24 -3.05
N ARG A 140 -21.46 2.25 -3.72
CA ARG A 140 -22.75 2.66 -3.15
C ARG A 140 -23.20 1.72 -2.02
N LEU A 141 -23.03 0.41 -2.19
CA LEU A 141 -23.35 -0.57 -1.15
C LEU A 141 -22.48 -0.37 0.10
N ILE A 142 -21.19 -0.05 -0.06
CA ILE A 142 -20.31 0.27 1.07
C ILE A 142 -20.80 1.51 1.83
N THR A 143 -21.28 2.55 1.15
CA THR A 143 -21.85 3.74 1.82
C THR A 143 -23.12 3.44 2.61
N ASN A 144 -23.82 2.37 2.28
CA ASN A 144 -24.99 1.88 3.01
C ASN A 144 -24.67 0.84 4.09
N GLY A 145 -23.38 0.45 4.24
CA GLY A 145 -22.98 -0.61 5.17
C GLY A 145 -23.22 -2.03 4.64
N GLU A 146 -23.48 -2.17 3.34
CA GLU A 146 -23.77 -3.43 2.69
C GLU A 146 -22.50 -4.03 2.06
N PHE A 147 -21.81 -4.90 2.78
CA PHE A 147 -20.53 -5.49 2.33
C PHE A 147 -20.69 -6.86 1.66
N GLY A 148 -21.92 -7.41 1.63
CA GLY A 148 -22.20 -8.76 1.19
C GLY A 148 -21.76 -9.06 -0.23
N THR A 149 -22.01 -8.15 -1.18
CA THR A 149 -21.63 -8.29 -2.59
C THR A 149 -20.13 -8.42 -2.76
N LEU A 150 -19.36 -7.50 -2.16
CA LEU A 150 -17.88 -7.57 -2.22
C LEU A 150 -17.37 -8.84 -1.54
N HIS A 151 -17.89 -9.19 -0.35
CA HIS A 151 -17.47 -10.39 0.36
C HIS A 151 -17.78 -11.65 -0.45
N THR A 152 -18.96 -11.75 -1.08
CA THR A 152 -19.32 -12.87 -1.94
C THR A 152 -18.38 -12.99 -3.12
N TRP A 153 -18.06 -11.88 -3.79
CA TRP A 153 -17.11 -11.89 -4.90
C TRP A 153 -15.70 -12.38 -4.45
N LEU A 154 -15.21 -11.89 -3.32
CA LEU A 154 -13.92 -12.31 -2.76
C LEU A 154 -13.92 -13.79 -2.37
N ARG A 155 -15.02 -14.27 -1.75
CA ARG A 155 -15.18 -15.68 -1.39
C ARG A 155 -15.14 -16.56 -2.64
N ASP A 156 -15.89 -16.22 -3.66
CA ASP A 156 -16.08 -17.07 -4.82
C ASP A 156 -14.88 -17.08 -5.78
N ASN A 157 -14.11 -15.98 -5.83
CA ASN A 157 -12.97 -15.86 -6.70
C ASN A 157 -11.61 -16.10 -6.02
N LEU A 158 -11.53 -15.96 -4.69
CA LEU A 158 -10.29 -16.11 -3.94
C LEU A 158 -10.39 -17.13 -2.81
N TYR A 159 -11.20 -16.87 -1.78
CA TYR A 159 -11.11 -17.57 -0.51
C TYR A 159 -11.47 -19.06 -0.60
N ARG A 160 -12.47 -19.43 -1.39
CA ARG A 160 -12.91 -20.82 -1.57
C ARG A 160 -11.85 -21.72 -2.20
N HIS A 161 -10.86 -21.13 -2.82
CA HIS A 161 -9.81 -21.88 -3.51
C HIS A 161 -8.65 -22.27 -2.58
N GLY A 162 -8.42 -21.51 -1.51
CA GLY A 162 -7.28 -21.75 -0.60
C GLY A 162 -5.97 -21.85 -1.36
N SER A 163 -5.21 -22.91 -1.11
CA SER A 163 -3.92 -23.18 -1.77
C SER A 163 -4.04 -24.11 -2.99
N LYS A 164 -5.24 -24.25 -3.60
CA LYS A 164 -5.47 -25.16 -4.72
C LYS A 164 -4.73 -24.77 -6.00
N PHE A 165 -4.52 -23.49 -6.22
CA PHE A 165 -3.84 -22.94 -7.39
C PHE A 165 -2.52 -22.29 -6.99
N ALA A 166 -1.55 -22.26 -7.90
CA ALA A 166 -0.39 -21.41 -7.76
C ALA A 166 -0.84 -19.91 -7.67
N PRO A 167 -0.13 -19.05 -6.94
CA PRO A 167 -0.55 -17.66 -6.74
C PRO A 167 -0.85 -16.91 -8.06
N ASN A 168 0.00 -17.04 -9.06
CA ASN A 168 -0.20 -16.37 -10.35
C ASN A 168 -1.45 -16.88 -11.07
N ASP A 169 -1.70 -18.19 -11.06
CA ASP A 169 -2.90 -18.78 -11.68
C ASP A 169 -4.18 -18.29 -10.98
N LEU A 170 -4.15 -18.14 -9.65
CA LEU A 170 -5.28 -17.61 -8.89
C LEU A 170 -5.55 -16.15 -9.23
N ILE A 171 -4.49 -15.33 -9.34
CA ILE A 171 -4.61 -13.92 -9.72
C ILE A 171 -5.23 -13.79 -11.11
N GLU A 172 -4.72 -14.52 -12.09
CA GLU A 172 -5.23 -14.48 -13.47
C GLU A 172 -6.69 -14.96 -13.55
N ARG A 173 -7.05 -16.02 -12.84
CA ARG A 173 -8.43 -16.51 -12.77
C ARG A 173 -9.39 -15.48 -12.17
N ALA A 174 -8.97 -14.80 -11.10
CA ALA A 174 -9.82 -13.85 -10.40
C ALA A 174 -9.94 -12.50 -11.12
N THR A 175 -8.91 -12.08 -11.87
CA THR A 175 -8.83 -10.72 -12.43
C THR A 175 -8.79 -10.66 -13.95
N GLY A 176 -8.51 -11.80 -14.60
CA GLY A 176 -8.30 -11.89 -16.06
C GLY A 176 -6.94 -11.39 -16.53
N ALA A 177 -6.01 -11.11 -15.61
CA ALA A 177 -4.68 -10.61 -15.92
C ALA A 177 -3.65 -11.06 -14.89
N ALA A 178 -2.38 -11.13 -15.27
CA ALA A 178 -1.26 -11.27 -14.35
C ALA A 178 -1.20 -10.09 -13.39
N MET A 179 -0.46 -10.26 -12.28
CA MET A 179 -0.25 -9.17 -11.31
C MET A 179 0.34 -7.94 -12.02
N ASN A 180 -0.30 -6.77 -11.80
CA ASN A 180 0.19 -5.50 -12.29
C ASN A 180 -0.11 -4.36 -11.33
N MET A 181 0.72 -3.32 -11.36
CA MET A 181 0.62 -2.17 -10.46
C MET A 181 -0.43 -1.13 -10.89
N GLY A 182 -0.93 -1.19 -12.13
CA GLY A 182 -1.83 -0.18 -12.67
C GLY A 182 -3.00 0.16 -11.75
N PRO A 183 -3.84 -0.80 -11.35
CA PRO A 183 -4.98 -0.54 -10.47
C PRO A 183 -4.60 0.08 -9.12
N TYR A 184 -3.43 -0.25 -8.58
CA TYR A 184 -2.96 0.34 -7.32
C TYR A 184 -2.51 1.79 -7.49
N LEU A 185 -1.78 2.09 -8.55
CA LEU A 185 -1.36 3.45 -8.88
C LEU A 185 -2.57 4.33 -9.22
N ASP A 186 -3.52 3.82 -9.99
CA ASP A 186 -4.77 4.53 -10.30
C ASP A 186 -5.56 4.86 -9.03
N TYR A 187 -5.68 3.90 -8.11
CA TYR A 187 -6.31 4.12 -6.82
C TYR A 187 -5.61 5.23 -5.99
N LEU A 188 -4.28 5.20 -5.91
CA LEU A 188 -3.53 6.22 -5.18
C LEU A 188 -3.68 7.60 -5.84
N HIS A 189 -3.59 7.67 -7.16
CA HIS A 189 -3.75 8.89 -7.93
C HIS A 189 -5.14 9.50 -7.74
N GLU A 190 -6.20 8.73 -7.89
CA GLU A 190 -7.56 9.18 -7.71
C GLU A 190 -7.79 9.69 -6.28
N LYS A 191 -7.44 8.90 -5.28
CA LYS A 191 -7.65 9.22 -3.88
C LYS A 191 -6.88 10.45 -3.43
N TYR A 192 -5.57 10.46 -3.65
CA TYR A 192 -4.71 11.54 -3.17
C TYR A 192 -4.78 12.77 -4.07
N GLY A 193 -5.04 12.59 -5.36
CA GLY A 193 -5.38 13.67 -6.27
C GLY A 193 -6.60 14.48 -5.77
N ALA A 194 -7.67 13.78 -5.41
CA ALA A 194 -8.87 14.41 -4.84
C ALA A 194 -8.63 15.03 -3.46
N LEU A 195 -7.90 14.35 -2.56
CA LEU A 195 -7.63 14.83 -1.20
C LEU A 195 -6.76 16.08 -1.15
N TYR A 196 -5.80 16.19 -2.07
CA TYR A 196 -4.81 17.28 -2.10
C TYR A 196 -5.07 18.29 -3.22
N GLY A 197 -6.11 18.09 -4.03
CA GLY A 197 -6.42 18.99 -5.15
C GLY A 197 -5.33 19.02 -6.22
N LEU A 198 -4.68 17.88 -6.47
CA LEU A 198 -3.58 17.81 -7.43
C LEU A 198 -4.12 17.86 -8.87
N PRO A 199 -3.51 18.65 -9.76
CA PRO A 199 -3.93 18.70 -11.15
C PRO A 199 -3.65 17.38 -11.87
N SER A 200 -4.56 16.96 -12.75
CA SER A 200 -4.49 15.67 -13.47
C SER A 200 -3.19 15.47 -14.26
N ASN A 201 -2.62 16.54 -14.81
CA ASN A 201 -1.35 16.48 -15.55
C ASN A 201 -0.11 16.16 -14.70
N MET A 202 -0.15 16.37 -13.39
CA MET A 202 0.93 15.90 -12.49
C MET A 202 0.97 14.38 -12.39
N LEU A 203 -0.17 13.74 -12.55
CA LEU A 203 -0.33 12.29 -12.44
C LEU A 203 0.20 11.58 -13.70
N ASP A 204 0.04 12.19 -14.88
CA ASP A 204 0.54 11.66 -16.15
C ASP A 204 2.07 11.67 -16.23
N ARG A 205 2.72 12.72 -15.70
CA ARG A 205 4.20 12.79 -15.64
C ARG A 205 4.83 11.63 -14.86
N GLY A 206 4.17 11.13 -13.81
CA GLY A 206 4.64 9.97 -13.06
C GLY A 206 4.59 8.67 -13.87
N ARG A 207 3.57 8.50 -14.72
CA ARG A 207 3.43 7.35 -15.63
C ARG A 207 4.48 7.38 -16.73
N ASP A 208 4.74 8.53 -17.32
CA ASP A 208 5.76 8.71 -18.36
C ASP A 208 7.17 8.43 -17.85
N LEU A 209 7.51 8.89 -16.64
CA LEU A 209 8.80 8.59 -15.99
C LEU A 209 8.96 7.09 -15.66
N ALA A 210 7.90 6.42 -15.26
CA ALA A 210 7.91 4.98 -15.01
C ALA A 210 8.08 4.19 -16.32
N ALA A 211 7.38 4.57 -17.39
CA ALA A 211 7.49 3.96 -18.71
C ALA A 211 8.88 4.15 -19.33
N ALA A 212 9.47 5.35 -19.19
CA ALA A 212 10.82 5.65 -19.67
C ALA A 212 11.92 4.83 -18.98
N ARG A 213 11.76 4.52 -17.68
CA ARG A 213 12.72 3.69 -16.93
C ARG A 213 12.65 2.21 -17.31
N HIS A 214 11.49 1.70 -17.69
CA HIS A 214 11.31 0.30 -18.11
C HIS A 214 11.72 0.05 -19.57
N GLY A 215 11.67 1.08 -20.42
CA GLY A 215 12.12 0.99 -21.82
C GLY A 215 13.64 0.83 -21.98
N ASN A 216 14.44 1.17 -20.98
CA ASN A 216 15.91 1.15 -21.04
C ASN A 216 16.56 -0.14 -20.47
N GLN A 217 15.75 -1.12 -20.01
CA GLN A 217 16.23 -2.40 -19.48
C GLN A 217 15.90 -3.58 -20.41
N ARG A 218 16.17 -3.45 -21.72
CA ARG A 218 16.30 -4.64 -22.56
C ARG A 218 17.72 -5.17 -22.40
N PRO A 219 17.90 -6.43 -21.95
CA PRO A 219 19.23 -7.04 -21.98
C PRO A 219 19.65 -7.12 -23.46
N SER A 220 20.84 -6.63 -23.76
CA SER A 220 21.53 -6.93 -24.99
C SER A 220 21.70 -8.44 -25.07
N SER A 221 21.01 -9.06 -26.03
CA SER A 221 21.24 -10.45 -26.44
C SER A 221 22.59 -10.46 -27.17
N ASP A 222 23.62 -10.97 -26.52
CA ASP A 222 24.80 -11.58 -27.13
C ASP A 222 24.96 -13.00 -26.58
#